data_0d615e95d8071e62b001b49fa00ab375
#
_entry.id   0d615e95d8071e62b001b49fa00ab375
#
_cell.length_a   1.000
_cell.length_b   1.000
_cell.length_c   1.000
_cell.angle_alpha   90.00
_cell.angle_beta   90.00
_cell.angle_gamma   90.00
#
_symmetry.space_group_name_H-M   'P 1'
#
loop_
_entity.id
_entity.type
_entity.pdbx_description
1 polymer ?
#
loop_
_entity_poly.entity_id
_entity_poly.type
_entity_poly.pdbx_seq_one_letter_code
_entity_poly.pdbx_strand_id
1 'polypeptide(L)'
;IIDVAEVLSAQRIPLGAKHSDGSFDVLSLRKWWAGRGIPASRSGLERALETLHIPYAEFLLVKCSGLSLSDQYWVTPCDAPQNWRDVNFYENDFSDDVGRALFGEGVLSAQPDLCSPCNTSDGFLQKRWRIADGKRILLKAGSGIYKQEPYNEIVATALYDALGMPHVPYWL
;
A
#
# COMPACT_ATOMS: atom_id res chain seq x y z
N ILE A 1 -10.21 -17.02 -1.67
CA ILE A 1 -10.42 -17.09 -3.13
C ILE A 1 -11.34 -15.95 -3.52
N ILE A 2 -10.95 -15.14 -4.50
CA ILE A 2 -11.83 -14.13 -5.10
C ILE A 2 -12.57 -14.78 -6.26
N ASP A 3 -13.88 -14.62 -6.27
CA ASP A 3 -14.76 -15.03 -7.36
C ASP A 3 -15.82 -13.95 -7.60
N VAL A 4 -16.57 -14.04 -8.72
CA VAL A 4 -17.58 -13.06 -9.10
C VAL A 4 -18.90 -13.78 -9.25
N ALA A 5 -19.85 -13.46 -8.37
CA ALA A 5 -21.24 -13.91 -8.49
C ALA A 5 -22.09 -12.89 -9.30
N GLU A 6 -21.85 -11.59 -9.09
CA GLU A 6 -22.60 -10.51 -9.72
C GLU A 6 -21.74 -9.25 -9.87
N VAL A 7 -21.96 -8.48 -10.91
CA VAL A 7 -21.31 -7.17 -11.15
C VAL A 7 -22.34 -6.06 -11.00
N LEU A 8 -22.27 -5.34 -9.90
CA LEU A 8 -23.17 -4.22 -9.62
C LEU A 8 -22.81 -2.96 -10.42
N SER A 9 -21.55 -2.75 -10.76
CA SER A 9 -21.08 -1.61 -11.53
C SER A 9 -19.81 -1.92 -12.31
N ALA A 10 -19.93 -2.12 -13.62
CA ALA A 10 -18.80 -2.36 -14.51
C ALA A 10 -17.82 -1.16 -14.57
N GLN A 11 -18.28 0.06 -14.33
CA GLN A 11 -17.44 1.25 -14.33
C GLN A 11 -16.45 1.28 -13.17
N ARG A 12 -16.80 0.65 -12.04
CA ARG A 12 -15.98 0.60 -10.82
C ARG A 12 -15.06 -0.60 -10.73
N ILE A 13 -14.97 -1.42 -11.76
CA ILE A 13 -13.98 -2.50 -11.82
C ILE A 13 -12.58 -1.88 -11.87
N PRO A 14 -11.62 -2.38 -11.08
CA PRO A 14 -10.24 -1.87 -11.09
C PRO A 14 -9.63 -1.88 -12.50
N LEU A 15 -8.94 -0.80 -12.87
CA LEU A 15 -8.32 -0.69 -14.20
C LEU A 15 -7.38 -1.86 -14.52
N GLY A 16 -6.60 -2.32 -13.54
CA GLY A 16 -5.71 -3.48 -13.70
C GLY A 16 -6.43 -4.83 -13.87
N ALA A 17 -7.75 -4.87 -13.68
CA ALA A 17 -8.57 -6.04 -13.93
C ALA A 17 -9.39 -5.94 -15.23
N LYS A 18 -9.33 -4.80 -15.95
CA LYS A 18 -10.02 -4.60 -17.23
C LYS A 18 -9.12 -4.93 -18.40
N HIS A 19 -9.72 -5.48 -19.44
CA HIS A 19 -9.11 -5.61 -20.76
C HIS A 19 -9.21 -4.30 -21.55
N SER A 20 -8.49 -4.21 -22.66
CA SER A 20 -8.47 -3.03 -23.53
C SER A 20 -9.83 -2.68 -24.14
N ASP A 21 -10.72 -3.66 -24.29
CA ASP A 21 -12.10 -3.50 -24.77
C ASP A 21 -13.11 -3.13 -23.66
N GLY A 22 -12.63 -2.97 -22.41
CA GLY A 22 -13.44 -2.64 -21.24
C GLY A 22 -14.10 -3.86 -20.55
N SER A 23 -13.98 -5.05 -21.14
CA SER A 23 -14.41 -6.29 -20.49
C SER A 23 -13.49 -6.66 -19.32
N PHE A 24 -13.89 -7.62 -18.50
CA PHE A 24 -13.06 -8.19 -17.46
C PHE A 24 -13.39 -9.68 -17.28
N ASP A 25 -12.51 -10.42 -16.65
CA ASP A 25 -12.75 -11.79 -16.22
C ASP A 25 -12.24 -12.03 -14.78
N VAL A 26 -12.60 -13.17 -14.23
CA VAL A 26 -12.21 -13.56 -12.86
C VAL A 26 -10.68 -13.72 -12.74
N LEU A 27 -10.02 -14.19 -13.81
CA LEU A 27 -8.56 -14.35 -13.81
C LEU A 27 -7.85 -13.00 -13.73
N SER A 28 -8.30 -12.01 -14.50
CA SER A 28 -7.77 -10.64 -14.45
C SER A 28 -8.00 -9.99 -13.09
N LEU A 29 -9.17 -10.21 -12.48
CA LEU A 29 -9.44 -9.73 -11.13
C LEU A 29 -8.53 -10.39 -10.08
N ARG A 30 -8.29 -11.70 -10.19
CA ARG A 30 -7.35 -12.41 -9.30
C ARG A 30 -5.91 -11.94 -9.48
N LYS A 31 -5.49 -11.66 -10.71
CA LYS A 31 -4.16 -11.08 -10.99
C LYS A 31 -4.03 -9.67 -10.39
N TRP A 32 -5.05 -8.83 -10.57
CA TRP A 32 -5.09 -7.52 -9.94
C TRP A 32 -4.97 -7.61 -8.42
N TRP A 33 -5.71 -8.52 -7.79
CA TRP A 33 -5.63 -8.74 -6.34
C TRP A 33 -4.24 -9.20 -5.90
N ALA A 34 -3.67 -10.18 -6.57
CA ALA A 34 -2.33 -10.69 -6.24
C ALA A 34 -1.24 -9.61 -6.41
N GLY A 35 -1.36 -8.78 -7.45
CA GLY A 35 -0.44 -7.66 -7.71
C GLY A 35 -0.62 -6.47 -6.77
N ARG A 36 -1.61 -6.50 -5.90
CA ARG A 36 -1.91 -5.42 -4.95
C ARG A 36 -1.03 -5.45 -3.71
N GLY A 37 -0.45 -6.59 -3.38
CA GLY A 37 0.43 -6.78 -2.24
C GLY A 37 1.81 -6.16 -2.42
N ILE A 38 2.61 -6.22 -1.36
CA ILE A 38 4.00 -5.78 -1.40
C ILE A 38 4.77 -6.65 -2.43
N PRO A 39 5.46 -6.05 -3.41
CA PRO A 39 6.23 -6.83 -4.38
C PRO A 39 7.33 -7.66 -3.71
N ALA A 40 7.55 -8.88 -4.17
CA ALA A 40 8.61 -9.74 -3.66
C ALA A 40 10.02 -9.12 -3.80
N SER A 41 10.19 -8.22 -4.77
CA SER A 41 11.43 -7.47 -4.98
C SER A 41 11.65 -6.31 -4.00
N ARG A 42 10.69 -6.01 -3.12
CA ARG A 42 10.81 -4.92 -2.15
C ARG A 42 12.00 -5.11 -1.24
N SER A 43 12.89 -4.11 -1.21
CA SER A 43 14.02 -4.10 -0.29
C SER A 43 13.56 -4.18 1.16
N GLY A 44 14.13 -5.13 1.92
CA GLY A 44 13.83 -5.33 3.35
C GLY A 44 12.59 -6.17 3.65
N LEU A 45 11.86 -6.69 2.64
CA LEU A 45 10.64 -7.47 2.84
C LEU A 45 10.88 -8.74 3.64
N GLU A 46 11.86 -9.57 3.29
CA GLU A 46 12.16 -10.83 3.99
C GLU A 46 12.39 -10.60 5.49
N ARG A 47 13.25 -9.64 5.83
CA ARG A 47 13.52 -9.28 7.22
C ARG A 47 12.26 -8.76 7.94
N ALA A 48 11.40 -8.02 7.25
CA ALA A 48 10.14 -7.54 7.83
C ALA A 48 9.19 -8.70 8.15
N LEU A 49 9.08 -9.68 7.25
CA LEU A 49 8.26 -10.88 7.46
C LEU A 49 8.78 -11.70 8.65
N GLU A 50 10.09 -11.88 8.77
CA GLU A 50 10.72 -12.52 9.93
C GLU A 50 10.41 -11.77 11.23
N THR A 51 10.59 -10.43 11.24
CA THR A 51 10.33 -9.57 12.41
C THR A 51 8.86 -9.63 12.85
N LEU A 52 7.93 -9.73 11.90
CA LEU A 52 6.49 -9.82 12.15
C LEU A 52 6.02 -11.26 12.40
N HIS A 53 6.90 -12.26 12.28
CA HIS A 53 6.56 -13.70 12.35
C HIS A 53 5.49 -14.12 11.34
N ILE A 54 5.59 -13.61 10.11
CA ILE A 54 4.63 -13.84 9.02
C ILE A 54 5.29 -14.68 7.92
N PRO A 55 4.63 -15.75 7.44
CA PRO A 55 5.24 -16.68 6.51
C PRO A 55 5.38 -16.13 5.07
N TYR A 56 4.51 -15.19 4.64
CA TYR A 56 4.50 -14.64 3.29
C TYR A 56 3.72 -13.32 3.21
N ALA A 57 4.05 -12.47 2.22
CA ALA A 57 3.53 -11.10 2.10
C ALA A 57 2.02 -11.04 1.81
N GLU A 58 1.45 -12.04 1.11
CA GLU A 58 0.02 -12.10 0.81
C GLU A 58 -0.85 -12.19 2.07
N PHE A 59 -0.29 -12.70 3.18
CA PHE A 59 -0.97 -12.68 4.47
C PHE A 59 -1.27 -11.24 4.92
N LEU A 60 -0.33 -10.32 4.74
CA LEU A 60 -0.52 -8.90 5.05
C LEU A 60 -1.62 -8.27 4.20
N LEU A 61 -1.67 -8.60 2.90
CA LEU A 61 -2.72 -8.13 1.99
C LEU A 61 -4.11 -8.54 2.47
N VAL A 62 -4.28 -9.81 2.84
CA VAL A 62 -5.55 -10.36 3.34
C VAL A 62 -5.94 -9.73 4.67
N LYS A 63 -4.99 -9.50 5.57
CA LYS A 63 -5.23 -8.94 6.91
C LYS A 63 -5.83 -7.54 6.87
N CYS A 64 -5.49 -6.72 5.88
CA CYS A 64 -6.05 -5.38 5.72
C CYS A 64 -7.09 -5.29 4.59
N SER A 65 -7.71 -6.42 4.19
CA SER A 65 -8.77 -6.43 3.15
C SER A 65 -8.33 -5.76 1.83
N GLY A 66 -7.03 -5.70 1.56
CA GLY A 66 -6.44 -5.01 0.43
C GLY A 66 -6.63 -3.49 0.44
N LEU A 67 -6.97 -2.88 1.57
CA LEU A 67 -7.10 -1.44 1.72
C LEU A 67 -5.80 -0.70 1.37
N SER A 68 -5.93 0.49 0.79
CA SER A 68 -4.81 1.30 0.32
C SER A 68 -5.05 2.79 0.59
N LEU A 69 -3.98 3.58 0.59
CA LEU A 69 -4.01 5.04 0.46
C LEU A 69 -3.82 5.52 -1.00
N SER A 70 -3.69 4.58 -1.95
CA SER A 70 -3.54 4.90 -3.38
C SER A 70 -4.85 4.83 -4.15
N ASP A 71 -5.85 4.11 -3.61
CA ASP A 71 -7.18 3.95 -4.20
C ASP A 71 -8.22 3.58 -3.15
N GLN A 72 -9.47 3.40 -3.57
CA GLN A 72 -10.61 3.09 -2.69
C GLN A 72 -11.17 1.67 -2.91
N TYR A 73 -10.32 0.73 -3.34
CA TYR A 73 -10.71 -0.66 -3.48
C TYR A 73 -10.39 -1.46 -2.22
N TRP A 74 -11.30 -2.35 -1.84
CA TRP A 74 -11.08 -3.35 -0.79
C TRP A 74 -11.90 -4.60 -1.05
N VAL A 75 -11.56 -5.67 -0.36
CA VAL A 75 -12.24 -6.96 -0.45
C VAL A 75 -12.66 -7.38 0.96
N THR A 76 -13.92 -7.69 1.14
CA THR A 76 -14.45 -8.14 2.43
C THR A 76 -15.04 -9.56 2.28
N PRO A 77 -14.99 -10.41 3.32
CA PRO A 77 -15.67 -11.69 3.31
C PRO A 77 -17.19 -11.51 3.08
N CYS A 78 -17.80 -12.39 2.30
CA CYS A 78 -19.23 -12.30 2.02
C CYS A 78 -20.10 -12.51 3.27
N ASP A 79 -19.62 -13.28 4.23
CA ASP A 79 -20.27 -13.58 5.51
C ASP A 79 -19.99 -12.54 6.61
N ALA A 80 -19.04 -11.63 6.37
CA ALA A 80 -18.66 -10.56 7.31
C ALA A 80 -18.39 -9.25 6.57
N PRO A 81 -19.40 -8.65 5.92
CA PRO A 81 -19.22 -7.42 5.15
C PRO A 81 -18.81 -6.25 6.07
N GLN A 82 -17.84 -5.46 5.61
CA GLN A 82 -17.36 -4.28 6.31
C GLN A 82 -17.83 -3.01 5.59
N ASN A 83 -18.09 -1.94 6.35
CA ASN A 83 -18.39 -0.64 5.76
C ASN A 83 -17.09 0.13 5.49
N TRP A 84 -17.04 0.82 4.35
CA TRP A 84 -15.91 1.67 3.99
C TRP A 84 -15.49 2.65 5.09
N ARG A 85 -16.47 3.32 5.71
CA ARG A 85 -16.21 4.32 6.77
C ARG A 85 -15.45 3.76 7.96
N ASP A 86 -15.69 2.47 8.28
CA ASP A 86 -15.14 1.86 9.48
C ASP A 86 -13.72 1.33 9.28
N VAL A 87 -13.29 1.15 8.01
CA VAL A 87 -12.05 0.42 7.70
C VAL A 87 -11.04 1.21 6.86
N ASN A 88 -11.47 2.26 6.15
CA ASN A 88 -10.58 2.98 5.24
C ASN A 88 -9.45 3.71 5.98
N PHE A 89 -8.27 3.80 5.36
CA PHE A 89 -7.11 4.49 5.93
C PHE A 89 -7.10 6.02 5.72
N TYR A 90 -8.06 6.56 5.00
CA TYR A 90 -8.19 8.02 4.80
C TYR A 90 -8.75 8.72 6.03
N GLU A 91 -9.68 8.07 6.71
CA GLU A 91 -10.42 8.63 7.85
C GLU A 91 -10.05 7.96 9.17
N ASN A 92 -9.63 6.70 9.14
CA ASN A 92 -9.26 5.93 10.32
C ASN A 92 -7.75 5.90 10.51
N ASP A 93 -7.31 5.87 11.76
CA ASP A 93 -5.91 5.73 12.12
C ASP A 93 -5.45 4.29 11.88
N PHE A 94 -4.15 4.13 11.70
CA PHE A 94 -3.50 2.83 11.50
C PHE A 94 -2.16 2.78 12.22
N SER A 95 -1.71 1.56 12.56
CA SER A 95 -0.42 1.33 13.20
C SER A 95 0.74 1.49 12.22
N ASP A 96 1.90 1.92 12.75
CA ASP A 96 3.18 1.98 12.04
C ASP A 96 3.99 0.66 12.15
N ASP A 97 3.47 -0.37 12.80
CA ASP A 97 4.23 -1.60 13.09
C ASP A 97 4.79 -2.26 11.83
N VAL A 98 3.95 -2.48 10.81
CA VAL A 98 4.39 -3.05 9.52
C VAL A 98 5.40 -2.13 8.84
N GLY A 99 5.13 -0.81 8.85
CA GLY A 99 6.02 0.19 8.28
C GLY A 99 7.40 0.17 8.93
N ARG A 100 7.47 0.10 10.24
CA ARG A 100 8.72 -0.01 11.01
C ARG A 100 9.49 -1.29 10.68
N ALA A 101 8.81 -2.43 10.62
CA ALA A 101 9.42 -3.69 10.21
C ALA A 101 10.02 -3.59 8.81
N LEU A 102 9.32 -3.00 7.83
CA LEU A 102 9.81 -2.79 6.47
C LEU A 102 11.04 -1.86 6.41
N PHE A 103 11.18 -0.92 7.34
CA PHE A 103 12.36 -0.06 7.48
C PHE A 103 13.49 -0.69 8.32
N GLY A 104 13.25 -1.88 8.91
CA GLY A 104 14.22 -2.57 9.75
C GLY A 104 14.42 -1.94 11.12
N GLU A 105 13.43 -1.18 11.60
CA GLU A 105 13.44 -0.54 12.91
C GLU A 105 12.89 -1.45 14.03
N GLY A 106 12.41 -2.65 13.65
CA GLY A 106 11.71 -3.55 14.56
C GLY A 106 10.30 -3.07 14.88
N VAL A 107 9.56 -3.85 15.65
CA VAL A 107 8.22 -3.52 16.14
C VAL A 107 8.28 -3.13 17.63
N LEU A 108 7.38 -2.24 18.04
CA LEU A 108 7.30 -1.79 19.45
C LEU A 108 6.34 -2.65 20.26
N SER A 109 5.36 -3.26 19.62
CA SER A 109 4.35 -4.08 20.25
C SER A 109 4.73 -5.56 20.25
N ALA A 110 4.45 -6.26 21.34
CA ALA A 110 4.54 -7.71 21.40
C ALA A 110 3.47 -8.40 20.49
N GLN A 111 2.41 -7.68 20.16
CA GLN A 111 1.37 -8.09 19.22
C GLN A 111 1.19 -6.97 18.20
N PRO A 112 1.99 -6.95 17.11
CA PRO A 112 1.93 -5.89 16.12
C PRO A 112 0.59 -5.91 15.38
N ASP A 113 0.05 -4.72 15.14
CA ASP A 113 -1.10 -4.57 14.25
C ASP A 113 -0.64 -4.73 12.80
N LEU A 114 -1.17 -5.74 12.14
CA LEU A 114 -0.83 -6.09 10.76
C LEU A 114 -1.68 -5.38 9.73
N CYS A 115 -2.71 -4.62 10.14
CA CYS A 115 -3.53 -3.84 9.23
C CYS A 115 -2.88 -2.47 8.97
N SER A 116 -2.25 -2.32 7.80
CA SER A 116 -1.47 -1.13 7.46
C SER A 116 -1.57 -0.81 5.97
N PRO A 117 -1.61 0.48 5.58
CA PRO A 117 -1.53 0.88 4.17
C PRO A 117 -0.18 0.54 3.53
N CYS A 118 0.82 0.16 4.32
CA CYS A 118 2.09 -0.36 3.82
C CYS A 118 1.92 -1.68 3.06
N ASN A 119 0.89 -2.48 3.39
CA ASN A 119 0.60 -3.79 2.82
C ASN A 119 0.27 -3.76 1.32
N THR A 120 -0.16 -2.60 0.82
CA THR A 120 -0.58 -2.38 -0.58
C THR A 120 0.27 -1.33 -1.28
N SER A 121 1.44 -1.00 -0.73
CA SER A 121 2.36 -0.07 -1.35
C SER A 121 3.22 -0.77 -2.40
N ASP A 122 3.31 -0.24 -3.62
CA ASP A 122 4.09 -0.81 -4.73
C ASP A 122 5.52 -0.24 -4.82
N GLY A 123 6.39 -0.88 -5.61
CA GLY A 123 7.74 -0.46 -5.97
C GLY A 123 8.86 -1.05 -5.11
N PHE A 124 10.09 -0.94 -5.58
CA PHE A 124 11.30 -1.57 -5.04
C PHE A 124 11.81 -0.93 -3.74
N LEU A 125 11.79 0.41 -3.63
CA LEU A 125 12.37 1.13 -2.50
C LEU A 125 11.62 0.84 -1.20
N GLN A 126 12.35 0.79 -0.09
CA GLN A 126 11.73 0.78 1.23
C GLN A 126 10.86 2.03 1.38
N LYS A 127 9.64 1.83 1.80
CA LYS A 127 8.68 2.91 2.07
C LYS A 127 7.70 2.47 3.15
N ARG A 128 7.20 3.45 3.89
CA ARG A 128 6.16 3.23 4.89
C ARG A 128 5.24 4.43 5.00
N TRP A 129 3.99 4.15 5.25
CA TRP A 129 3.02 5.12 5.69
C TRP A 129 3.07 5.27 7.21
N ARG A 130 2.98 6.48 7.70
CA ARG A 130 2.77 6.77 9.11
C ARG A 130 1.85 7.97 9.27
N ILE A 131 1.28 8.12 10.47
CA ILE A 131 0.55 9.33 10.87
C ILE A 131 1.50 10.18 11.71
N ALA A 132 1.66 11.45 11.34
CA ALA A 132 2.38 12.44 12.11
C ALA A 132 1.62 13.77 12.06
N ASP A 133 1.35 14.35 13.22
CA ASP A 133 0.57 15.59 13.37
C ASP A 133 -0.78 15.54 12.64
N GLY A 134 -1.47 14.40 12.73
CA GLY A 134 -2.75 14.13 12.05
C GLY A 134 -2.67 13.97 10.53
N LYS A 135 -1.47 14.03 9.94
CA LYS A 135 -1.24 13.86 8.51
C LYS A 135 -0.73 12.47 8.18
N ARG A 136 -1.20 11.93 7.06
CA ARG A 136 -0.72 10.67 6.49
C ARG A 136 0.48 10.95 5.62
N ILE A 137 1.66 10.49 6.05
CA ILE A 137 2.95 10.78 5.42
C ILE A 137 3.54 9.49 4.88
N LEU A 138 3.97 9.50 3.61
CA LEU A 138 4.72 8.40 3.01
C LEU A 138 6.23 8.69 3.12
N LEU A 139 6.91 7.90 3.95
CA LEU A 139 8.36 7.90 4.02
C LEU A 139 8.91 6.98 2.93
N LYS A 140 9.96 7.44 2.23
CA LYS A 140 10.69 6.66 1.23
C LYS A 140 12.17 6.68 1.56
N ALA A 141 12.82 5.51 1.49
CA ALA A 141 14.26 5.42 1.59
C ALA A 141 14.90 5.46 0.20
N GLY A 142 16.16 5.84 0.12
CA GLY A 142 16.96 5.70 -1.08
C GLY A 142 17.53 4.29 -1.23
N SER A 143 17.97 3.95 -2.44
CA SER A 143 18.65 2.70 -2.77
C SER A 143 20.15 2.91 -3.01
N GLY A 144 20.88 1.78 -3.01
CA GLY A 144 22.32 1.78 -3.25
C GLY A 144 23.14 2.57 -2.23
N ILE A 145 24.40 2.86 -2.58
CA ILE A 145 25.35 3.53 -1.69
C ILE A 145 25.01 5.03 -1.56
N TYR A 146 24.56 5.65 -2.64
CA TYR A 146 24.38 7.11 -2.71
C TYR A 146 22.99 7.58 -2.27
N LYS A 147 22.00 6.69 -2.23
CA LYS A 147 20.62 7.00 -1.80
C LYS A 147 20.06 8.28 -2.44
N GLN A 148 20.22 8.43 -3.75
CA GLN A 148 19.94 9.69 -4.47
C GLN A 148 18.44 9.95 -4.68
N GLU A 149 17.59 8.92 -4.67
CA GLU A 149 16.17 9.05 -5.01
C GLU A 149 15.43 10.09 -4.14
N PRO A 150 15.58 10.12 -2.80
CA PRO A 150 14.98 11.16 -1.97
C PRO A 150 15.43 12.58 -2.35
N TYR A 151 16.70 12.75 -2.65
CA TYR A 151 17.23 14.08 -3.05
C TYR A 151 16.65 14.52 -4.39
N ASN A 152 16.51 13.60 -5.36
CA ASN A 152 15.89 13.91 -6.65
C ASN A 152 14.43 14.35 -6.48
N GLU A 153 13.68 13.74 -5.56
CA GLU A 153 12.29 14.13 -5.27
C GLU A 153 12.22 15.56 -4.67
N ILE A 154 13.18 15.92 -3.82
CA ILE A 154 13.27 17.28 -3.25
C ILE A 154 13.62 18.31 -4.31
N VAL A 155 14.59 18.01 -5.18
CA VAL A 155 14.95 18.89 -6.31
C VAL A 155 13.73 19.08 -7.22
N ALA A 156 12.99 18.00 -7.52
CA ALA A 156 11.77 18.09 -8.29
C ALA A 156 10.69 18.95 -7.60
N THR A 157 10.53 18.82 -6.28
CA THR A 157 9.63 19.67 -5.50
C THR A 157 10.00 21.15 -5.66
N ALA A 158 11.27 21.52 -5.44
CA ALA A 158 11.73 22.89 -5.57
C ALA A 158 11.52 23.46 -6.99
N LEU A 159 11.70 22.61 -8.02
CA LEU A 159 11.45 23.00 -9.41
C LEU A 159 9.95 23.24 -9.66
N TYR A 160 9.06 22.35 -9.21
CA TYR A 160 7.62 22.52 -9.35
C TYR A 160 7.10 23.73 -8.59
N ASP A 161 7.64 24.02 -7.39
CA ASP A 161 7.34 25.24 -6.63
C ASP A 161 7.72 26.49 -7.44
N ALA A 162 8.93 26.51 -7.99
CA ALA A 162 9.41 27.64 -8.80
C ALA A 162 8.58 27.87 -10.07
N LEU A 163 8.01 26.81 -10.64
CA LEU A 163 7.14 26.86 -11.82
C LEU A 163 5.67 27.12 -11.47
N GLY A 164 5.29 27.15 -10.19
CA GLY A 164 3.89 27.29 -9.76
C GLY A 164 3.01 26.11 -10.14
N MET A 165 3.58 24.90 -10.31
CA MET A 165 2.87 23.71 -10.74
C MET A 165 2.37 22.91 -9.55
N PRO A 166 1.11 22.41 -9.54
CA PRO A 166 0.62 21.53 -8.50
C PRO A 166 1.43 20.24 -8.42
N HIS A 167 1.86 19.85 -7.23
CA HIS A 167 2.62 18.63 -7.00
C HIS A 167 2.46 18.14 -5.55
N VAL A 168 2.93 16.91 -5.29
CA VAL A 168 3.07 16.41 -3.92
C VAL A 168 4.43 16.89 -3.38
N PRO A 169 4.45 17.67 -2.28
CA PRO A 169 5.72 18.18 -1.74
C PRO A 169 6.52 17.07 -1.06
N TYR A 170 7.84 17.10 -1.26
CA TYR A 170 8.79 16.23 -0.58
C TYR A 170 9.76 17.06 0.28
N TRP A 171 10.13 16.50 1.43
CA TRP A 171 11.12 17.07 2.35
C TRP A 171 11.97 15.97 3.00
N LEU A 172 13.15 16.30 3.51
CA LEU A 172 14.04 15.39 4.26
C LEU A 172 13.66 15.31 5.73
#